data_46cd9cbaacf370c0257cf7ea4d61eb70
#
_entry.id   46cd9cbaacf370c0257cf7ea4d61eb70
#
_cell.length_a   1.000
_cell.length_b   1.000
_cell.length_c   1.000
_cell.angle_alpha   90.00
_cell.angle_beta   90.00
_cell.angle_gamma   90.00
#
_symmetry.space_group_name_H-M   'P 1'
#
loop_
_entity.id
_entity.type
_entity.pdbx_description
1 polymer ?
#
loop_
_entity_poly.entity_id
_entity_poly.type
_entity_poly.pdbx_seq_one_letter_code
_entity_poly.pdbx_strand_id
1 'polypeptide(L)'
;MVKSIRKPNLQCAAVIAVLFLLTSTAYMAWTYHIVELAAVPVSDVVTLVAAYLFQAVGIGLFSVLLRRGEELIRKTIYIALCLHLFFFIMSIFSSTLAQKTAFGCMQNLFCGWIAGYYLYRLATISEKARIATILGIGYSTSILVSWLFSHMGSLLHSRNSLLVLCLMLTVAAVLVIRMESLPGNDTSYVSDVAKDAASPAMNPLPPQDMSMTQCIVMVGAVIFLFSTVKGSGFGFPSEDLKGGINVEFFRLFYAAGLLTAGIISDKNRRYGAVCAAIALVIPFVMLSIRDDSVSGSILWSLSYFTFGFFSVFRIILFSDISQGEGLLPLYGFGILIGRIGDAAGEMLCLGLSAYHPVLVGIATLLFIIAMLVFFRLYPVLYLPVPNKQKSEQEIFDHFSDTHNLSAREREVLQFLLNKKTNQEIAEELCISDGTVKYHIHNLLKKTNCPNRMKLLSFYAAEQNS
;
A
#
# COMPACT_ATOMS: atom_id res chain seq x y z
N MET A 1 -20.27 -7.27 -13.37
CA MET A 1 -21.19 -7.67 -12.31
C MET A 1 -20.51 -7.41 -10.97
N VAL A 2 -20.92 -6.41 -10.21
CA VAL A 2 -20.34 -6.07 -8.89
C VAL A 2 -20.88 -7.11 -7.91
N LYS A 3 -20.05 -8.11 -7.56
CA LYS A 3 -20.41 -9.01 -6.43
C LYS A 3 -20.61 -8.11 -5.19
N SER A 4 -21.71 -8.28 -4.47
CA SER A 4 -22.00 -7.50 -3.26
C SER A 4 -20.82 -7.57 -2.29
N ILE A 5 -20.49 -6.42 -1.70
CA ILE A 5 -19.45 -6.35 -0.67
C ILE A 5 -19.94 -7.14 0.53
N ARG A 6 -19.12 -8.07 1.02
CA ARG A 6 -19.48 -8.91 2.16
C ARG A 6 -19.52 -8.11 3.46
N LYS A 7 -20.34 -8.54 4.41
CA LYS A 7 -20.53 -7.84 5.70
C LYS A 7 -19.23 -7.50 6.45
N PRO A 8 -18.22 -8.39 6.56
CA PRO A 8 -16.95 -8.07 7.23
C PRO A 8 -16.18 -6.92 6.55
N ASN A 9 -16.19 -6.88 5.23
CA ASN A 9 -15.52 -5.82 4.46
C ASN A 9 -16.16 -4.45 4.69
N LEU A 10 -17.51 -4.40 4.80
CA LEU A 10 -18.23 -3.17 5.09
C LEU A 10 -17.98 -2.71 6.53
N GLN A 11 -17.89 -3.63 7.49
CA GLN A 11 -17.52 -3.32 8.87
C GLN A 11 -16.12 -2.73 8.96
N CYS A 12 -15.15 -3.33 8.26
CA CYS A 12 -13.79 -2.80 8.19
C CYS A 12 -13.74 -1.40 7.58
N ALA A 13 -14.48 -1.15 6.48
CA ALA A 13 -14.59 0.18 5.89
C ALA A 13 -15.19 1.19 6.87
N ALA A 14 -16.20 0.80 7.67
CA ALA A 14 -16.81 1.65 8.69
C ALA A 14 -15.83 1.99 9.83
N VAL A 15 -15.03 1.00 10.30
CA VAL A 15 -13.96 1.24 11.29
C VAL A 15 -12.96 2.27 10.75
N ILE A 16 -12.49 2.08 9.53
CA ILE A 16 -11.56 3.03 8.88
C ILE A 16 -12.19 4.41 8.78
N ALA A 17 -13.44 4.49 8.31
CA ALA A 17 -14.14 5.76 8.11
C ALA A 17 -14.27 6.54 9.44
N VAL A 18 -14.73 5.90 10.50
CA VAL A 18 -14.94 6.56 11.81
C VAL A 18 -13.61 6.96 12.45
N LEU A 19 -12.61 6.07 12.46
CA LEU A 19 -11.31 6.37 13.07
C LEU A 19 -10.53 7.44 12.28
N PHE A 20 -10.59 7.40 10.96
CA PHE A 20 -9.96 8.42 10.13
C PHE A 20 -10.71 9.76 10.23
N LEU A 21 -12.05 9.76 10.33
CA LEU A 21 -12.85 10.96 10.56
C LEU A 21 -12.51 11.62 11.91
N LEU A 22 -12.42 10.83 12.98
CA LEU A 22 -12.02 11.32 14.29
C LEU A 22 -10.64 12.01 14.25
N THR A 23 -9.64 11.31 13.72
CA THR A 23 -8.26 11.82 13.70
C THR A 23 -8.10 13.01 12.76
N SER A 24 -8.75 13.02 11.60
CA SER A 24 -8.68 14.12 10.63
C SER A 24 -9.42 15.35 11.13
N THR A 25 -10.58 15.21 11.75
CA THR A 25 -11.34 16.32 12.35
C THR A 25 -10.54 16.98 13.48
N ALA A 26 -9.98 16.18 14.36
CA ALA A 26 -9.16 16.69 15.46
C ALA A 26 -7.87 17.38 14.98
N TYR A 27 -7.24 16.85 13.94
CA TYR A 27 -6.08 17.47 13.29
C TYR A 27 -6.44 18.84 12.68
N MET A 28 -7.53 18.91 11.90
CA MET A 28 -7.98 20.16 11.29
C MET A 28 -8.33 21.22 12.33
N ALA A 29 -9.07 20.83 13.37
CA ALA A 29 -9.43 21.73 14.45
C ALA A 29 -8.18 22.32 15.14
N TRP A 30 -7.16 21.49 15.38
CA TRP A 30 -5.91 21.93 15.94
C TRP A 30 -5.17 22.92 15.02
N THR A 31 -5.06 22.63 13.72
CA THR A 31 -4.41 23.53 12.77
C THR A 31 -5.14 24.88 12.67
N TYR A 32 -6.46 24.92 12.59
CA TYR A 32 -7.22 26.18 12.59
C TYR A 32 -6.93 27.03 13.83
N HIS A 33 -6.92 26.42 15.02
CA HIS A 33 -6.69 27.17 16.26
C HIS A 33 -5.23 27.58 16.49
N ILE A 34 -4.27 26.96 15.80
CA ILE A 34 -2.88 27.45 15.79
C ILE A 34 -2.76 28.66 14.87
N VAL A 35 -3.34 28.60 13.68
CA VAL A 35 -3.30 29.69 12.70
C VAL A 35 -3.94 30.97 13.25
N GLU A 36 -5.05 30.85 14.00
CA GLU A 36 -5.67 31.99 14.67
C GLU A 36 -4.73 32.68 15.70
N LEU A 37 -3.86 31.93 16.37
CA LEU A 37 -2.93 32.46 17.37
C LEU A 37 -1.60 32.94 16.80
N ALA A 38 -1.15 32.32 15.75
CA ALA A 38 0.12 32.61 15.13
C ALA A 38 -0.09 33.63 14.02
N ALA A 39 0.29 34.87 14.24
CA ALA A 39 0.20 35.95 13.27
C ALA A 39 1.18 35.81 12.06
N VAL A 40 1.78 34.62 11.84
CA VAL A 40 2.85 34.41 10.86
C VAL A 40 2.53 33.20 9.97
N PRO A 41 2.60 33.33 8.62
CA PRO A 41 2.34 32.26 7.64
C PRO A 41 3.22 30.99 7.81
N VAL A 42 4.45 31.16 8.28
CA VAL A 42 5.43 30.08 8.53
C VAL A 42 4.93 29.03 9.53
N SER A 43 3.98 29.40 10.41
CA SER A 43 3.45 28.48 11.42
C SER A 43 2.67 27.30 10.84
N ASP A 44 2.03 27.45 9.67
CA ASP A 44 1.19 26.43 9.06
C ASP A 44 2.02 25.23 8.60
N VAL A 45 3.13 25.50 7.87
CA VAL A 45 4.02 24.46 7.36
C VAL A 45 4.74 23.76 8.52
N VAL A 46 5.24 24.50 9.50
CA VAL A 46 5.90 23.92 10.68
C VAL A 46 4.94 23.04 11.47
N THR A 47 3.70 23.47 11.62
CA THR A 47 2.65 22.71 12.30
C THR A 47 2.32 21.42 11.53
N LEU A 48 2.20 21.50 10.21
CA LEU A 48 1.96 20.35 9.34
C LEU A 48 3.11 19.35 9.40
N VAL A 49 4.36 19.82 9.32
CA VAL A 49 5.56 18.99 9.45
C VAL A 49 5.60 18.29 10.80
N ALA A 50 5.38 19.03 11.90
CA ALA A 50 5.33 18.45 13.23
C ALA A 50 4.24 17.36 13.33
N ALA A 51 3.03 17.63 12.84
CA ALA A 51 1.95 16.65 12.81
C ALA A 51 2.36 15.37 12.08
N TYR A 52 2.95 15.48 10.89
CA TYR A 52 3.38 14.32 10.11
C TYR A 52 4.46 13.50 10.82
N LEU A 53 5.44 14.13 11.43
CA LEU A 53 6.49 13.44 12.16
C LEU A 53 5.95 12.72 13.41
N PHE A 54 5.08 13.36 14.20
CA PHE A 54 4.47 12.73 15.37
C PHE A 54 3.52 11.59 14.97
N GLN A 55 2.77 11.72 13.88
CA GLN A 55 1.98 10.62 13.32
C GLN A 55 2.86 9.44 12.89
N ALA A 56 4.00 9.69 12.24
CA ALA A 56 4.96 8.65 11.87
C ALA A 56 5.49 7.91 13.12
N VAL A 57 5.87 8.65 14.16
CA VAL A 57 6.29 8.07 15.45
C VAL A 57 5.18 7.20 16.05
N GLY A 58 3.94 7.68 16.05
CA GLY A 58 2.78 6.94 16.56
C GLY A 58 2.55 5.61 15.86
N ILE A 59 2.65 5.59 14.51
CA ILE A 59 2.56 4.35 13.71
C ILE A 59 3.73 3.41 14.04
N GLY A 60 4.95 3.94 14.19
CA GLY A 60 6.12 3.15 14.55
C GLY A 60 5.97 2.48 15.92
N LEU A 61 5.52 3.23 16.92
CA LEU A 61 5.26 2.69 18.27
C LEU A 61 4.16 1.61 18.23
N PHE A 62 3.08 1.81 17.48
CA PHE A 62 2.06 0.79 17.26
C PHE A 62 2.66 -0.49 16.66
N SER A 63 3.49 -0.35 15.62
CA SER A 63 4.13 -1.49 14.94
C SER A 63 5.07 -2.27 15.86
N VAL A 64 5.80 -1.58 16.75
CA VAL A 64 6.61 -2.23 17.78
C VAL A 64 5.75 -2.99 18.79
N LEU A 65 4.62 -2.41 19.20
CA LEU A 65 3.72 -3.06 20.14
C LEU A 65 3.02 -4.28 19.54
N LEU A 66 2.68 -4.23 18.25
CA LEU A 66 2.05 -5.34 17.54
C LEU A 66 2.88 -6.62 17.58
N ARG A 67 4.23 -6.50 17.66
CA ARG A 67 5.13 -7.66 17.84
C ARG A 67 4.95 -8.37 19.18
N ARG A 68 4.32 -7.71 20.18
CA ARG A 68 4.10 -8.28 21.52
C ARG A 68 2.77 -9.03 21.65
N GLY A 69 1.92 -9.00 20.64
CA GLY A 69 0.69 -9.78 20.58
C GLY A 69 -0.60 -8.96 20.40
N GLU A 70 -1.59 -9.61 19.83
CA GLU A 70 -2.87 -8.98 19.46
C GLU A 70 -3.73 -8.57 20.66
N GLU A 71 -3.68 -9.31 21.77
CA GLU A 71 -4.46 -9.00 22.96
C GLU A 71 -4.06 -7.64 23.55
N LEU A 72 -2.76 -7.33 23.52
CA LEU A 72 -2.25 -6.05 23.98
C LEU A 72 -2.77 -4.91 23.07
N ILE A 73 -2.81 -5.12 21.77
CA ILE A 73 -3.34 -4.15 20.80
C ILE A 73 -4.81 -3.83 21.07
N ARG A 74 -5.65 -4.85 21.36
CA ARG A 74 -7.09 -4.65 21.65
C ARG A 74 -7.32 -3.81 22.91
N LYS A 75 -6.44 -3.91 23.90
CA LYS A 75 -6.54 -3.10 25.13
C LYS A 75 -6.02 -1.67 24.89
N THR A 76 -4.91 -1.53 24.20
CA THR A 76 -4.24 -0.25 24.02
C THR A 76 -4.96 0.70 23.08
N ILE A 77 -5.82 0.22 22.17
CA ILE A 77 -6.60 1.11 21.31
C ILE A 77 -7.56 2.00 22.10
N TYR A 78 -8.19 1.48 23.15
CA TYR A 78 -9.06 2.27 23.99
C TYR A 78 -8.28 3.33 24.80
N ILE A 79 -7.09 2.97 25.27
CA ILE A 79 -6.18 3.92 25.93
C ILE A 79 -5.75 5.00 24.94
N ALA A 80 -5.40 4.63 23.70
CA ALA A 80 -5.02 5.58 22.67
C ALA A 80 -6.16 6.56 22.32
N LEU A 81 -7.41 6.09 22.24
CA LEU A 81 -8.57 6.94 22.02
C LEU A 81 -8.79 7.92 23.19
N CYS A 82 -8.67 7.47 24.44
CA CYS A 82 -8.76 8.33 25.61
C CYS A 82 -7.66 9.40 25.63
N LEU A 83 -6.40 9.01 25.35
CA LEU A 83 -5.28 9.94 25.32
C LEU A 83 -5.38 10.91 24.14
N HIS A 84 -5.84 10.45 22.97
CA HIS A 84 -6.11 11.31 21.82
C HIS A 84 -7.12 12.40 22.18
N LEU A 85 -8.25 12.02 22.79
CA LEU A 85 -9.28 12.97 23.23
C LEU A 85 -8.74 13.91 24.30
N PHE A 86 -7.99 13.40 25.29
CA PHE A 86 -7.39 14.21 26.34
C PHE A 86 -6.46 15.28 25.76
N PHE A 87 -5.50 14.91 24.92
CA PHE A 87 -4.57 15.86 24.33
C PHE A 87 -5.25 16.80 23.34
N PHE A 88 -6.31 16.37 22.66
CA PHE A 88 -7.16 17.25 21.86
C PHE A 88 -7.79 18.35 22.72
N ILE A 89 -8.44 18.00 23.83
CA ILE A 89 -9.05 18.96 24.76
C ILE A 89 -7.98 19.93 25.27
N MET A 90 -6.85 19.41 25.74
CA MET A 90 -5.76 20.25 26.23
C MET A 90 -5.24 21.20 25.16
N SER A 91 -5.13 20.77 23.90
CA SER A 91 -4.67 21.62 22.81
C SER A 91 -5.64 22.75 22.47
N ILE A 92 -6.95 22.46 22.42
CA ILE A 92 -7.99 23.45 22.07
C ILE A 92 -8.16 24.52 23.18
N PHE A 93 -8.11 24.11 24.45
CA PHE A 93 -8.33 25.00 25.57
C PHE A 93 -7.07 25.69 26.11
N SER A 94 -5.87 25.34 25.59
CA SER A 94 -4.63 26.03 25.93
C SER A 94 -4.64 27.49 25.50
N SER A 95 -4.04 28.36 26.28
CA SER A 95 -3.99 29.80 26.04
C SER A 95 -2.71 30.24 25.33
N THR A 96 -1.64 29.44 25.41
CA THR A 96 -0.34 29.78 24.80
C THR A 96 -0.06 28.93 23.58
N LEU A 97 0.63 29.52 22.58
CA LEU A 97 1.02 28.82 21.36
C LEU A 97 1.89 27.60 21.67
N ALA A 98 2.85 27.71 22.60
CA ALA A 98 3.73 26.62 22.99
C ALA A 98 2.97 25.41 23.56
N GLN A 99 2.02 25.64 24.47
CA GLN A 99 1.17 24.57 25.03
C GLN A 99 0.29 23.94 23.95
N LYS A 100 -0.33 24.77 23.08
CA LYS A 100 -1.19 24.31 22.00
C LYS A 100 -0.43 23.43 21.03
N THR A 101 0.79 23.82 20.66
CA THR A 101 1.67 23.04 19.81
C THR A 101 2.10 21.74 20.49
N ALA A 102 2.53 21.79 21.74
CA ALA A 102 2.98 20.59 22.46
C ALA A 102 1.86 19.54 22.61
N PHE A 103 0.68 19.96 23.06
CA PHE A 103 -0.46 19.06 23.19
C PHE A 103 -0.98 18.55 21.84
N GLY A 104 -0.95 19.40 20.81
CA GLY A 104 -1.31 18.97 19.44
C GLY A 104 -0.32 17.98 18.85
N CYS A 105 0.98 18.11 19.11
CA CYS A 105 1.97 17.10 18.75
C CYS A 105 1.67 15.75 19.42
N MET A 106 1.37 15.74 20.71
CA MET A 106 0.98 14.53 21.43
C MET A 106 -0.33 13.93 20.91
N GLN A 107 -1.32 14.77 20.59
CA GLN A 107 -2.53 14.33 19.90
C GLN A 107 -2.22 13.63 18.57
N ASN A 108 -1.34 14.23 17.75
CA ASN A 108 -0.93 13.66 16.46
C ASN A 108 -0.16 12.35 16.61
N LEU A 109 0.59 12.14 17.67
CA LEU A 109 1.18 10.84 17.98
C LEU A 109 0.10 9.77 18.13
N PHE A 110 -0.98 10.06 18.86
CA PHE A 110 -2.10 9.12 18.99
C PHE A 110 -2.93 8.99 17.71
N CYS A 111 -3.00 10.03 16.86
CA CYS A 111 -3.53 9.89 15.49
C CYS A 111 -2.77 8.82 14.71
N GLY A 112 -1.43 8.83 14.79
CA GLY A 112 -0.60 7.82 14.17
C GLY A 112 -0.82 6.41 14.74
N TRP A 113 -0.96 6.30 16.06
CA TRP A 113 -1.29 5.04 16.72
C TRP A 113 -2.63 4.46 16.23
N ILE A 114 -3.68 5.30 16.20
CA ILE A 114 -5.01 4.92 15.71
C ILE A 114 -4.93 4.53 14.22
N ALA A 115 -4.10 5.22 13.42
CA ALA A 115 -3.87 4.86 12.04
C ALA A 115 -3.23 3.46 11.91
N GLY A 116 -2.24 3.15 12.73
CA GLY A 116 -1.66 1.80 12.81
C GLY A 116 -2.73 0.74 13.09
N TYR A 117 -3.65 1.03 14.02
CA TYR A 117 -4.73 0.11 14.37
C TYR A 117 -5.68 -0.18 13.20
N TYR A 118 -6.24 0.84 12.54
CA TYR A 118 -7.19 0.55 11.46
C TYR A 118 -6.51 -0.08 10.23
N LEU A 119 -5.24 0.19 10.01
CA LEU A 119 -4.47 -0.51 8.97
C LEU A 119 -4.23 -1.97 9.34
N TYR A 120 -3.92 -2.26 10.59
CA TYR A 120 -3.83 -3.63 11.10
C TYR A 120 -5.17 -4.36 10.91
N ARG A 121 -6.31 -3.72 11.21
CA ARG A 121 -7.63 -4.30 10.98
C ARG A 121 -7.91 -4.54 9.50
N LEU A 122 -7.51 -3.60 8.64
CA LEU A 122 -7.58 -3.77 7.19
C LEU A 122 -6.79 -5.01 6.73
N ALA A 123 -5.60 -5.24 7.28
CA ALA A 123 -4.77 -6.38 6.96
C ALA A 123 -5.37 -7.73 7.38
N THR A 124 -6.04 -7.75 8.55
CA THR A 124 -6.47 -9.01 9.19
C THR A 124 -7.89 -9.42 8.84
N ILE A 125 -8.77 -8.50 8.45
CA ILE A 125 -10.20 -8.77 8.23
C ILE A 125 -10.58 -8.75 6.75
N SER A 126 -9.91 -7.91 5.96
CA SER A 126 -10.32 -7.69 4.57
C SER A 126 -9.91 -8.81 3.64
N GLU A 127 -10.78 -9.10 2.67
CA GLU A 127 -10.42 -9.97 1.54
C GLU A 127 -9.26 -9.32 0.77
N LYS A 128 -8.16 -10.04 0.57
CA LYS A 128 -6.96 -9.55 -0.14
C LYS A 128 -7.28 -8.93 -1.51
N ALA A 129 -8.25 -9.52 -2.22
CA ALA A 129 -8.70 -9.04 -3.53
C ALA A 129 -9.44 -7.68 -3.50
N ARG A 130 -9.81 -7.16 -2.32
CA ARG A 130 -10.63 -5.95 -2.16
C ARG A 130 -10.06 -4.92 -1.18
N ILE A 131 -8.86 -5.12 -0.70
CA ILE A 131 -8.21 -4.27 0.31
C ILE A 131 -8.18 -2.80 -0.12
N ALA A 132 -7.83 -2.52 -1.38
CA ALA A 132 -7.73 -1.16 -1.88
C ALA A 132 -9.10 -0.48 -2.00
N THR A 133 -10.13 -1.22 -2.43
CA THR A 133 -11.52 -0.70 -2.49
C THR A 133 -12.07 -0.42 -1.09
N ILE A 134 -11.83 -1.32 -0.12
CA ILE A 134 -12.28 -1.14 1.27
C ILE A 134 -11.62 0.10 1.89
N LEU A 135 -10.32 0.26 1.70
CA LEU A 135 -9.58 1.46 2.11
C LEU A 135 -10.14 2.72 1.45
N GLY A 136 -10.35 2.66 0.13
CA GLY A 136 -10.91 3.77 -0.65
C GLY A 136 -12.30 4.19 -0.16
N ILE A 137 -13.19 3.24 0.13
CA ILE A 137 -14.54 3.51 0.68
C ILE A 137 -14.41 4.16 2.07
N GLY A 138 -13.61 3.58 2.97
CA GLY A 138 -13.44 4.11 4.33
C GLY A 138 -12.92 5.55 4.34
N TYR A 139 -11.86 5.82 3.58
CA TYR A 139 -11.27 7.16 3.49
C TYR A 139 -12.19 8.15 2.77
N SER A 140 -12.81 7.77 1.64
CA SER A 140 -13.73 8.63 0.91
C SER A 140 -14.93 9.04 1.77
N THR A 141 -15.52 8.08 2.49
CA THR A 141 -16.64 8.36 3.42
C THR A 141 -16.22 9.36 4.49
N SER A 142 -15.05 9.17 5.10
CA SER A 142 -14.52 10.11 6.10
C SER A 142 -14.32 11.51 5.53
N ILE A 143 -13.73 11.63 4.35
CA ILE A 143 -13.49 12.93 3.69
C ILE A 143 -14.81 13.63 3.35
N LEU A 144 -15.80 12.91 2.84
CA LEU A 144 -17.12 13.48 2.54
C LEU A 144 -17.83 13.98 3.78
N VAL A 145 -17.80 13.21 4.89
CA VAL A 145 -18.39 13.63 6.15
C VAL A 145 -17.64 14.83 6.74
N SER A 146 -16.31 14.83 6.70
CA SER A 146 -15.48 15.97 7.13
C SER A 146 -15.77 17.23 6.32
N TRP A 147 -15.98 17.08 5.00
CA TRP A 147 -16.39 18.18 4.12
C TRP A 147 -17.76 18.75 4.52
N LEU A 148 -18.73 17.89 4.85
CA LEU A 148 -20.04 18.33 5.35
C LEU A 148 -19.88 19.13 6.66
N PHE A 149 -19.04 18.68 7.58
CA PHE A 149 -18.78 19.40 8.83
C PHE A 149 -18.17 20.79 8.61
N SER A 150 -17.29 20.96 7.61
CA SER A 150 -16.71 22.27 7.29
C SER A 150 -17.74 23.27 6.75
N HIS A 151 -18.87 22.77 6.19
CA HIS A 151 -19.98 23.60 5.68
C HIS A 151 -21.08 23.84 6.71
N MET A 152 -21.04 23.18 7.86
CA MET A 152 -22.05 23.36 8.93
C MET A 152 -21.76 24.59 9.83
N GLY A 153 -21.39 25.72 9.25
CA GLY A 153 -21.21 26.99 9.94
C GLY A 153 -20.09 26.98 10.98
N SER A 154 -20.39 27.45 12.21
CA SER A 154 -19.42 27.63 13.30
C SER A 154 -18.93 26.30 13.95
N LEU A 155 -19.30 25.14 13.43
CA LEU A 155 -19.07 23.86 14.11
C LEU A 155 -17.58 23.59 14.36
N LEU A 156 -16.71 23.92 13.39
CA LEU A 156 -15.26 23.76 13.52
C LEU A 156 -14.55 24.95 14.19
N HIS A 157 -15.21 26.10 14.30
CA HIS A 157 -14.64 27.32 14.90
C HIS A 157 -14.96 27.44 16.39
N SER A 158 -16.09 26.87 16.85
CA SER A 158 -16.50 26.90 18.26
C SER A 158 -15.82 25.78 19.04
N ARG A 159 -15.04 26.13 20.08
CA ARG A 159 -14.36 25.17 20.96
C ARG A 159 -15.33 24.17 21.60
N ASN A 160 -16.50 24.63 22.01
CA ASN A 160 -17.51 23.77 22.63
C ASN A 160 -18.13 22.78 21.62
N SER A 161 -18.43 23.25 20.40
CA SER A 161 -18.97 22.41 19.34
C SER A 161 -17.96 21.35 18.93
N LEU A 162 -16.67 21.71 18.80
CA LEU A 162 -15.57 20.77 18.54
C LEU A 162 -15.41 19.72 19.62
N LEU A 163 -15.51 20.13 20.91
CA LEU A 163 -15.45 19.19 22.02
C LEU A 163 -16.57 18.15 21.92
N VAL A 164 -17.81 18.61 21.72
CA VAL A 164 -18.97 17.71 21.57
C VAL A 164 -18.80 16.79 20.37
N LEU A 165 -18.37 17.32 19.23
CA LEU A 165 -18.14 16.53 18.00
C LEU A 165 -17.07 15.46 18.21
N CYS A 166 -15.91 15.80 18.76
CA CYS A 166 -14.84 14.83 19.01
C CYS A 166 -15.23 13.79 20.07
N LEU A 167 -16.00 14.18 21.08
CA LEU A 167 -16.56 13.25 22.06
C LEU A 167 -17.51 12.24 21.38
N MET A 168 -18.44 12.73 20.56
CA MET A 168 -19.37 11.88 19.79
C MET A 168 -18.61 10.92 18.85
N LEU A 169 -17.61 11.42 18.14
CA LEU A 169 -16.77 10.59 17.25
C LEU A 169 -15.95 9.55 18.04
N THR A 170 -15.47 9.90 19.23
CA THR A 170 -14.77 8.95 20.10
C THR A 170 -15.70 7.84 20.57
N VAL A 171 -16.93 8.19 20.98
CA VAL A 171 -17.96 7.19 21.34
C VAL A 171 -18.30 6.32 20.15
N ALA A 172 -18.50 6.89 18.96
CA ALA A 172 -18.74 6.14 17.73
C ALA A 172 -17.59 5.19 17.42
N ALA A 173 -16.33 5.64 17.59
CA ALA A 173 -15.15 4.79 17.41
C ALA A 173 -15.13 3.58 18.35
N VAL A 174 -15.42 3.80 19.63
CA VAL A 174 -15.53 2.73 20.64
C VAL A 174 -16.63 1.73 20.28
N LEU A 175 -17.81 2.23 19.87
CA LEU A 175 -18.92 1.36 19.47
C LEU A 175 -18.59 0.51 18.24
N VAL A 176 -18.00 1.11 17.20
CA VAL A 176 -17.65 0.40 15.97
C VAL A 176 -16.57 -0.65 16.25
N ILE A 177 -15.55 -0.36 17.06
CA ILE A 177 -14.53 -1.33 17.48
C ILE A 177 -15.16 -2.48 18.28
N ARG A 178 -16.10 -2.20 19.18
CA ARG A 178 -16.82 -3.23 19.95
C ARG A 178 -17.69 -4.11 19.06
N MET A 179 -18.43 -3.54 18.12
CA MET A 179 -19.27 -4.31 17.18
C MET A 179 -18.43 -5.29 16.34
N GLU A 180 -17.21 -4.91 15.98
CA GLU A 180 -16.29 -5.79 15.25
C GLU A 180 -15.73 -6.92 16.12
N SER A 181 -15.61 -6.69 17.43
CA SER A 181 -15.04 -7.65 18.40
C SER A 181 -16.04 -8.66 18.94
N LEU A 182 -17.33 -8.62 18.56
CA LEU A 182 -18.33 -9.57 19.04
C LEU A 182 -18.05 -10.99 18.47
N PRO A 183 -18.12 -12.03 19.31
CA PRO A 183 -17.97 -13.42 18.88
C PRO A 183 -19.14 -13.80 17.97
N GLY A 184 -18.88 -14.06 16.74
CA GLY A 184 -19.82 -14.34 15.65
C GLY A 184 -19.18 -14.16 14.28
N ASN A 185 -18.03 -13.53 14.22
CA ASN A 185 -17.17 -13.51 13.04
C ASN A 185 -16.08 -14.59 13.24
N ASP A 186 -16.40 -15.81 12.85
CA ASP A 186 -15.52 -16.96 12.96
C ASP A 186 -14.16 -16.70 12.32
N THR A 187 -13.10 -16.88 13.11
CA THR A 187 -11.70 -16.91 12.64
C THR A 187 -11.43 -18.07 11.66
N SER A 188 -12.31 -19.07 11.60
CA SER A 188 -12.31 -20.12 10.57
C SER A 188 -12.47 -19.55 9.16
N TYR A 189 -13.12 -18.39 9.01
CA TYR A 189 -13.34 -17.72 7.75
C TYR A 189 -12.05 -17.15 7.13
N VAL A 190 -11.07 -16.77 7.96
CA VAL A 190 -9.78 -16.23 7.51
C VAL A 190 -8.95 -17.32 6.83
N SER A 191 -9.07 -18.60 7.29
CA SER A 191 -8.33 -19.73 6.73
C SER A 191 -8.88 -20.18 5.36
N ASP A 192 -10.19 -20.04 5.12
CA ASP A 192 -10.80 -20.46 3.86
C ASP A 192 -10.67 -19.38 2.77
N VAL A 193 -10.72 -18.09 3.14
CA VAL A 193 -10.49 -16.98 2.23
C VAL A 193 -9.02 -16.92 1.75
N ALA A 194 -8.08 -17.38 2.57
CA ALA A 194 -6.67 -17.48 2.18
C ALA A 194 -6.40 -18.51 1.07
N LYS A 195 -7.27 -19.52 0.92
CA LYS A 195 -7.12 -20.56 -0.10
C LYS A 195 -7.72 -20.19 -1.46
N ASP A 196 -8.74 -19.33 -1.49
CA ASP A 196 -9.48 -19.01 -2.74
C ASP A 196 -9.00 -17.75 -3.49
N ALA A 197 -8.13 -16.96 -2.90
CA ALA A 197 -7.68 -15.70 -3.47
C ALA A 197 -6.22 -15.75 -3.94
N ALA A 198 -5.99 -16.41 -5.05
CA ALA A 198 -4.87 -16.03 -5.91
C ALA A 198 -5.16 -14.61 -6.40
N SER A 199 -4.59 -13.60 -5.74
CA SER A 199 -4.67 -12.21 -6.18
C SER A 199 -3.95 -12.11 -7.53
N PRO A 200 -4.67 -11.83 -8.63
CA PRO A 200 -4.02 -11.79 -9.92
C PRO A 200 -3.18 -10.54 -10.00
N ALA A 201 -1.90 -10.64 -9.85
CA ALA A 201 -0.96 -9.64 -10.35
C ALA A 201 0.17 -9.15 -9.43
N MET A 202 0.50 -9.84 -8.34
CA MET A 202 1.83 -9.66 -7.74
C MET A 202 2.63 -10.96 -7.81
N ASN A 203 3.91 -10.82 -8.12
CA ASN A 203 4.83 -11.94 -8.06
C ASN A 203 4.97 -12.46 -6.62
N PRO A 204 5.23 -13.76 -6.41
CA PRO A 204 5.63 -14.23 -5.09
C PRO A 204 6.88 -13.45 -4.64
N LEU A 205 6.81 -12.80 -3.49
CA LEU A 205 7.92 -12.01 -2.94
C LEU A 205 8.72 -12.83 -1.91
N PRO A 206 10.05 -12.67 -1.87
CA PRO A 206 10.90 -11.90 -2.80
C PRO A 206 11.11 -12.65 -4.11
N PRO A 207 11.35 -11.94 -5.24
CA PRO A 207 11.81 -12.57 -6.47
C PRO A 207 13.15 -13.26 -6.22
N GLN A 208 13.45 -14.31 -6.99
CA GLN A 208 14.63 -15.19 -6.80
C GLN A 208 15.96 -14.43 -6.70
N ASP A 209 16.06 -13.24 -7.30
CA ASP A 209 17.29 -12.44 -7.38
C ASP A 209 17.37 -11.29 -6.36
N MET A 210 16.40 -11.15 -5.44
CA MET A 210 16.35 -10.04 -4.48
C MET A 210 15.99 -10.53 -3.07
N SER A 211 16.73 -10.09 -2.05
CA SER A 211 16.35 -10.39 -0.67
C SER A 211 15.11 -9.59 -0.24
N MET A 212 14.33 -10.13 0.71
CA MET A 212 13.17 -9.44 1.29
C MET A 212 13.56 -8.06 1.85
N THR A 213 14.73 -7.96 2.49
CA THR A 213 15.24 -6.70 3.04
C THR A 213 15.49 -5.67 1.93
N GLN A 214 16.09 -6.07 0.83
CA GLN A 214 16.30 -5.17 -0.32
C GLN A 214 14.98 -4.69 -0.92
N CYS A 215 13.99 -5.58 -1.04
CA CYS A 215 12.66 -5.24 -1.51
C CYS A 215 12.00 -4.20 -0.59
N ILE A 216 12.00 -4.41 0.73
CA ILE A 216 11.44 -3.47 1.72
C ILE A 216 12.14 -2.10 1.64
N VAL A 217 13.46 -2.08 1.53
CA VAL A 217 14.23 -0.83 1.42
C VAL A 217 13.89 -0.08 0.13
N MET A 218 13.82 -0.76 -1.00
CA MET A 218 13.46 -0.13 -2.29
C MET A 218 12.03 0.41 -2.28
N VAL A 219 11.08 -0.35 -1.74
CA VAL A 219 9.69 0.10 -1.57
C VAL A 219 9.63 1.32 -0.66
N GLY A 220 10.34 1.29 0.47
CA GLY A 220 10.46 2.45 1.35
C GLY A 220 11.04 3.68 0.64
N ALA A 221 12.09 3.50 -0.15
CA ALA A 221 12.70 4.58 -0.94
C ALA A 221 11.74 5.17 -1.96
N VAL A 222 10.97 4.34 -2.70
CA VAL A 222 9.95 4.82 -3.64
C VAL A 222 8.90 5.65 -2.91
N ILE A 223 8.34 5.14 -1.81
CA ILE A 223 7.30 5.86 -1.06
C ILE A 223 7.83 7.17 -0.49
N PHE A 224 9.05 7.16 0.07
CA PHE A 224 9.68 8.37 0.60
C PHE A 224 9.86 9.43 -0.49
N LEU A 225 10.48 9.06 -1.62
CA LEU A 225 10.74 9.98 -2.74
C LEU A 225 9.43 10.50 -3.35
N PHE A 226 8.44 9.62 -3.57
CA PHE A 226 7.13 10.01 -4.09
C PHE A 226 6.43 10.99 -3.15
N SER A 227 6.48 10.74 -1.82
CA SER A 227 5.91 11.64 -0.83
C SER A 227 6.63 12.99 -0.79
N THR A 228 7.96 13.00 -0.90
CA THR A 228 8.76 14.23 -0.90
C THR A 228 8.43 15.09 -2.12
N VAL A 229 8.37 14.50 -3.31
CA VAL A 229 7.98 15.20 -4.54
C VAL A 229 6.55 15.75 -4.44
N LYS A 230 5.60 14.93 -3.94
CA LYS A 230 4.23 15.37 -3.71
C LYS A 230 4.16 16.53 -2.72
N GLY A 231 4.84 16.42 -1.58
CA GLY A 231 4.85 17.45 -0.53
C GLY A 231 5.43 18.78 -1.04
N SER A 232 6.52 18.77 -1.80
CA SER A 232 7.11 19.98 -2.36
C SER A 232 6.17 20.72 -3.31
N GLY A 233 5.33 20.02 -4.07
CA GLY A 233 4.34 20.63 -4.97
C GLY A 233 3.06 21.09 -4.26
N PHE A 234 2.72 20.49 -3.12
CA PHE A 234 1.50 20.83 -2.38
C PHE A 234 1.71 22.01 -1.42
N GLY A 235 2.87 22.11 -0.77
CA GLY A 235 3.17 23.21 0.16
C GLY A 235 3.29 24.57 -0.52
N PHE A 236 3.78 24.59 -1.76
CA PHE A 236 4.09 25.83 -2.46
C PHE A 236 2.87 26.71 -2.79
N PRO A 237 1.75 26.18 -3.33
CA PRO A 237 0.60 27.02 -3.67
C PRO A 237 -0.21 27.49 -2.46
N SER A 238 -0.13 26.83 -1.31
CA SER A 238 -0.93 27.16 -0.13
C SER A 238 -0.55 28.49 0.50
N GLU A 239 0.67 28.97 0.30
CA GLU A 239 1.13 30.27 0.81
C GLU A 239 0.71 31.44 -0.08
N ASP A 240 0.74 31.26 -1.41
CA ASP A 240 0.45 32.34 -2.38
C ASP A 240 -1.06 32.46 -2.70
N LEU A 241 -1.87 31.42 -2.51
CA LEU A 241 -3.26 31.35 -2.95
C LEU A 241 -4.30 31.64 -1.86
N LYS A 242 -3.91 32.20 -0.74
CA LYS A 242 -4.80 32.48 0.42
C LYS A 242 -6.00 33.40 0.14
N GLY A 243 -6.09 34.00 -1.03
CA GLY A 243 -7.07 35.05 -1.33
C GLY A 243 -8.38 34.62 -2.03
N GLY A 244 -8.41 33.50 -2.76
CA GLY A 244 -9.52 33.23 -3.67
C GLY A 244 -9.97 31.80 -3.85
N ILE A 245 -9.21 30.79 -3.44
CA ILE A 245 -9.52 29.40 -3.71
C ILE A 245 -10.08 28.69 -2.49
N ASN A 246 -11.32 28.18 -2.61
CA ASN A 246 -11.93 27.36 -1.54
C ASN A 246 -11.34 25.94 -1.55
N VAL A 247 -10.26 25.73 -0.79
CA VAL A 247 -9.55 24.44 -0.66
C VAL A 247 -10.49 23.32 -0.19
N GLU A 248 -11.53 23.62 0.58
CA GLU A 248 -12.50 22.64 1.07
C GLU A 248 -13.27 21.97 -0.07
N PHE A 249 -13.58 22.71 -1.16
CA PHE A 249 -14.26 22.15 -2.32
C PHE A 249 -13.45 21.02 -3.00
N PHE A 250 -12.14 21.14 -3.04
CA PHE A 250 -11.27 20.15 -3.70
C PHE A 250 -11.20 18.81 -2.96
N ARG A 251 -11.58 18.76 -1.69
CA ARG A 251 -11.70 17.50 -0.93
C ARG A 251 -12.68 16.52 -1.55
N LEU A 252 -13.70 16.99 -2.28
CA LEU A 252 -14.61 16.12 -3.01
C LEU A 252 -13.87 15.34 -4.10
N PHE A 253 -12.95 15.99 -4.79
CA PHE A 253 -12.11 15.34 -5.81
C PHE A 253 -11.13 14.33 -5.17
N TYR A 254 -10.62 14.63 -3.97
CA TYR A 254 -9.81 13.67 -3.23
C TYR A 254 -10.59 12.42 -2.85
N ALA A 255 -11.82 12.58 -2.36
CA ALA A 255 -12.70 11.44 -2.05
C ALA A 255 -12.99 10.60 -3.30
N ALA A 256 -13.29 11.23 -4.44
CA ALA A 256 -13.49 10.56 -5.72
C ALA A 256 -12.21 9.82 -6.17
N GLY A 257 -11.06 10.46 -6.02
CA GLY A 257 -9.75 9.87 -6.33
C GLY A 257 -9.44 8.63 -5.50
N LEU A 258 -9.68 8.67 -4.19
CA LEU A 258 -9.49 7.54 -3.29
C LEU A 258 -10.35 6.33 -3.68
N LEU A 259 -11.63 6.56 -3.99
CA LEU A 259 -12.54 5.49 -4.39
C LEU A 259 -12.12 4.89 -5.75
N THR A 260 -11.83 5.75 -6.72
CA THR A 260 -11.39 5.32 -8.06
C THR A 260 -10.07 4.55 -7.99
N ALA A 261 -9.10 5.05 -7.22
CA ALA A 261 -7.82 4.39 -7.02
C ALA A 261 -7.98 3.02 -6.36
N GLY A 262 -8.86 2.91 -5.36
CA GLY A 262 -9.18 1.63 -4.71
C GLY A 262 -9.70 0.60 -5.70
N ILE A 263 -10.71 0.98 -6.50
CA ILE A 263 -11.33 0.10 -7.50
C ILE A 263 -10.31 -0.33 -8.59
N ILE A 264 -9.52 0.61 -9.09
CA ILE A 264 -8.50 0.33 -10.12
C ILE A 264 -7.41 -0.57 -9.58
N SER A 265 -6.92 -0.31 -8.36
CA SER A 265 -5.86 -1.09 -7.74
C SER A 265 -6.29 -2.52 -7.43
N ASP A 266 -7.55 -2.77 -7.05
CA ASP A 266 -8.05 -4.13 -6.84
C ASP A 266 -8.30 -4.89 -8.14
N LYS A 267 -8.67 -4.20 -9.22
CA LYS A 267 -8.76 -4.83 -10.55
C LYS A 267 -7.38 -5.21 -11.09
N ASN A 268 -6.40 -4.34 -10.93
CA ASN A 268 -5.04 -4.58 -11.36
C ASN A 268 -4.05 -3.67 -10.61
N ARG A 269 -3.21 -4.25 -9.75
CA ARG A 269 -2.16 -3.57 -8.99
C ARG A 269 -1.21 -2.74 -9.86
N ARG A 270 -0.92 -3.21 -11.09
CA ARG A 270 -0.06 -2.53 -12.06
C ARG A 270 -0.61 -1.17 -12.43
N TYR A 271 -1.91 -1.10 -12.73
CA TYR A 271 -2.56 0.17 -13.11
C TYR A 271 -2.58 1.14 -11.93
N GLY A 272 -2.87 0.67 -10.72
CA GLY A 272 -2.80 1.52 -9.52
C GLY A 272 -1.41 2.13 -9.32
N ALA A 273 -0.35 1.34 -9.48
CA ALA A 273 1.03 1.79 -9.37
C ALA A 273 1.42 2.81 -10.47
N VAL A 274 1.05 2.54 -11.72
CA VAL A 274 1.31 3.47 -12.83
C VAL A 274 0.55 4.78 -12.67
N CYS A 275 -0.74 4.73 -12.28
CA CYS A 275 -1.52 5.93 -12.01
C CYS A 275 -0.92 6.79 -10.88
N ALA A 276 -0.41 6.14 -9.82
CA ALA A 276 0.26 6.84 -8.72
C ALA A 276 1.58 7.50 -9.17
N ALA A 277 2.35 6.86 -10.05
CA ALA A 277 3.56 7.44 -10.62
C ALA A 277 3.25 8.63 -11.54
N ILE A 278 2.24 8.51 -12.41
CA ILE A 278 1.79 9.60 -13.29
C ILE A 278 1.26 10.78 -12.47
N ALA A 279 0.58 10.52 -11.35
CA ALA A 279 0.07 11.55 -10.46
C ALA A 279 1.14 12.51 -9.94
N LEU A 280 2.41 12.08 -9.87
CA LEU A 280 3.52 12.92 -9.46
C LEU A 280 3.92 14.01 -10.47
N VAL A 281 3.41 13.96 -11.69
CA VAL A 281 3.61 15.05 -12.67
C VAL A 281 2.85 16.31 -12.26
N ILE A 282 1.69 16.15 -11.61
CA ILE A 282 0.81 17.26 -11.22
C ILE A 282 1.49 18.26 -10.27
N PRO A 283 2.23 17.86 -9.22
CA PRO A 283 2.99 18.78 -8.37
C PRO A 283 3.94 19.72 -9.15
N PHE A 284 4.58 19.22 -10.23
CA PHE A 284 5.44 20.07 -11.07
C PHE A 284 4.67 21.13 -11.83
N VAL A 285 3.51 20.72 -12.38
CA VAL A 285 2.63 21.67 -13.06
C VAL A 285 2.16 22.73 -12.07
N MET A 286 1.83 22.35 -10.84
CA MET A 286 1.44 23.29 -9.77
C MET A 286 2.60 24.23 -9.36
N LEU A 287 3.82 23.74 -9.30
CA LEU A 287 4.99 24.58 -9.06
C LEU A 287 5.23 25.63 -10.16
N SER A 288 4.79 25.34 -11.38
CA SER A 288 5.00 26.17 -12.56
C SER A 288 3.89 27.21 -12.80
N ILE A 289 2.68 26.95 -12.33
CA ILE A 289 1.49 27.80 -12.55
C ILE A 289 1.13 28.51 -11.25
N ARG A 290 1.43 29.81 -11.20
CA ARG A 290 1.15 30.70 -10.06
C ARG A 290 -0.12 31.52 -10.21
N ASP A 291 -1.05 31.10 -11.03
CA ASP A 291 -2.19 31.92 -11.41
C ASP A 291 -3.45 31.61 -10.60
N ASP A 292 -4.12 32.63 -10.06
CA ASP A 292 -5.40 32.56 -9.32
C ASP A 292 -6.62 32.33 -10.21
N SER A 293 -6.39 32.03 -11.49
CA SER A 293 -7.42 31.88 -12.51
C SER A 293 -8.22 30.58 -12.38
N VAL A 294 -9.22 30.44 -13.24
CA VAL A 294 -9.99 29.19 -13.43
C VAL A 294 -9.08 27.97 -13.67
N SER A 295 -7.94 28.18 -14.34
CA SER A 295 -6.92 27.14 -14.57
C SER A 295 -6.30 26.64 -13.26
N GLY A 296 -6.05 27.52 -12.29
CA GLY A 296 -5.59 27.13 -10.97
C GLY A 296 -6.59 26.21 -10.24
N SER A 297 -7.88 26.54 -10.27
CA SER A 297 -8.93 25.72 -9.66
C SER A 297 -9.05 24.33 -10.31
N ILE A 298 -8.93 24.24 -11.63
CA ILE A 298 -8.93 22.96 -12.35
C ILE A 298 -7.71 22.14 -11.93
N LEU A 299 -6.55 22.76 -11.86
CA LEU A 299 -5.31 22.10 -11.48
C LEU A 299 -5.35 21.58 -10.04
N TRP A 300 -5.90 22.37 -9.11
CA TRP A 300 -6.13 21.93 -7.72
C TRP A 300 -7.10 20.74 -7.66
N SER A 301 -8.20 20.77 -8.40
CA SER A 301 -9.15 19.65 -8.50
C SER A 301 -8.44 18.37 -8.95
N LEU A 302 -7.65 18.48 -10.02
CA LEU A 302 -6.87 17.35 -10.56
C LEU A 302 -5.82 16.86 -9.58
N SER A 303 -5.13 17.77 -8.89
CA SER A 303 -4.14 17.44 -7.86
C SER A 303 -4.76 16.64 -6.72
N TYR A 304 -5.87 17.11 -6.15
CA TYR A 304 -6.58 16.41 -5.10
C TYR A 304 -7.09 15.03 -5.56
N PHE A 305 -7.62 14.94 -6.77
CA PHE A 305 -8.03 13.65 -7.34
C PHE A 305 -6.85 12.67 -7.44
N THR A 306 -5.72 13.12 -7.98
CA THR A 306 -4.53 12.26 -8.15
C THR A 306 -3.86 11.91 -6.83
N PHE A 307 -3.96 12.73 -5.78
CA PHE A 307 -3.50 12.39 -4.43
C PHE A 307 -4.21 11.16 -3.86
N GLY A 308 -5.47 10.91 -4.29
CA GLY A 308 -6.19 9.69 -3.95
C GLY A 308 -5.45 8.43 -4.41
N PHE A 309 -4.92 8.44 -5.64
CA PHE A 309 -4.13 7.33 -6.18
C PHE A 309 -2.85 7.11 -5.38
N PHE A 310 -2.12 8.18 -5.08
CA PHE A 310 -0.91 8.08 -4.29
C PHE A 310 -1.19 7.57 -2.86
N SER A 311 -2.25 8.03 -2.22
CA SER A 311 -2.63 7.62 -0.87
C SER A 311 -2.97 6.14 -0.78
N VAL A 312 -3.70 5.61 -1.76
CA VAL A 312 -4.00 4.18 -1.85
C VAL A 312 -2.73 3.38 -2.17
N PHE A 313 -1.94 3.83 -3.15
CA PHE A 313 -0.73 3.14 -3.59
C PHE A 313 0.25 2.87 -2.44
N ARG A 314 0.60 3.89 -1.64
CA ARG A 314 1.59 3.76 -0.56
C ARG A 314 1.15 2.77 0.54
N ILE A 315 -0.16 2.66 0.79
CA ILE A 315 -0.70 1.73 1.79
C ILE A 315 -0.71 0.31 1.22
N ILE A 316 -1.24 0.15 0.01
CA ILE A 316 -1.39 -1.15 -0.63
C ILE A 316 -0.04 -1.79 -0.95
N LEU A 317 0.95 -1.00 -1.34
CA LEU A 317 2.29 -1.51 -1.65
C LEU A 317 2.93 -2.20 -0.44
N PHE A 318 2.85 -1.61 0.76
CA PHE A 318 3.31 -2.27 1.99
C PHE A 318 2.38 -3.40 2.44
N SER A 319 1.08 -3.29 2.22
CA SER A 319 0.12 -4.36 2.44
C SER A 319 0.49 -5.63 1.66
N ASP A 320 0.83 -5.46 0.40
CA ASP A 320 1.15 -6.57 -0.50
C ASP A 320 2.46 -7.27 -0.08
N ILE A 321 3.47 -6.51 0.39
CA ILE A 321 4.74 -7.06 0.88
C ILE A 321 4.59 -7.74 2.24
N SER A 322 3.73 -7.23 3.11
CA SER A 322 3.58 -7.68 4.50
C SER A 322 2.80 -8.98 4.66
N GLN A 323 2.53 -9.71 3.59
CA GLN A 323 1.76 -10.96 3.61
C GLN A 323 2.56 -12.18 4.12
N GLY A 324 3.88 -12.05 4.32
CA GLY A 324 4.72 -13.11 4.87
C GLY A 324 4.58 -13.26 6.39
N GLU A 325 4.88 -14.45 6.91
CA GLU A 325 4.91 -14.70 8.35
C GLU A 325 5.85 -13.70 9.06
N GLY A 326 5.36 -13.06 10.11
CA GLY A 326 6.12 -12.07 10.90
C GLY A 326 6.22 -10.66 10.31
N LEU A 327 5.72 -10.39 9.10
CA LEU A 327 5.79 -9.08 8.43
C LEU A 327 4.59 -8.16 8.71
N LEU A 328 3.56 -8.66 9.37
CA LEU A 328 2.36 -7.89 9.73
C LEU A 328 2.66 -6.54 10.41
N PRO A 329 3.68 -6.40 11.29
CA PRO A 329 4.05 -5.11 11.87
C PRO A 329 4.49 -4.05 10.87
N LEU A 330 4.88 -4.43 9.65
CA LEU A 330 5.27 -3.50 8.59
C LEU A 330 4.09 -2.89 7.84
N TYR A 331 2.86 -3.37 8.07
CA TYR A 331 1.68 -2.95 7.32
C TYR A 331 1.43 -1.43 7.33
N GLY A 332 1.71 -0.78 8.45
CA GLY A 332 1.60 0.67 8.60
C GLY A 332 2.75 1.49 7.99
N PHE A 333 3.84 0.84 7.56
CA PHE A 333 5.06 1.54 7.12
C PHE A 333 4.87 2.38 5.86
N GLY A 334 3.90 2.04 5.01
CA GLY A 334 3.55 2.86 3.86
C GLY A 334 3.11 4.28 4.26
N ILE A 335 2.29 4.41 5.30
CA ILE A 335 1.92 5.73 5.84
C ILE A 335 3.07 6.32 6.64
N LEU A 336 3.76 5.55 7.46
CA LEU A 336 4.89 6.04 8.28
C LEU A 336 5.95 6.71 7.40
N ILE A 337 6.48 5.99 6.42
CA ILE A 337 7.52 6.50 5.51
C ILE A 337 6.96 7.64 4.65
N GLY A 338 5.70 7.49 4.21
CA GLY A 338 5.02 8.54 3.47
C GLY A 338 4.89 9.85 4.26
N ARG A 339 4.59 9.80 5.57
CA ARG A 339 4.53 11.00 6.43
C ARG A 339 5.89 11.67 6.59
N ILE A 340 6.96 10.89 6.72
CA ILE A 340 8.32 11.44 6.77
C ILE A 340 8.68 12.10 5.43
N GLY A 341 8.33 11.48 4.30
CA GLY A 341 8.53 12.08 2.98
C GLY A 341 7.68 13.33 2.74
N ASP A 342 6.40 13.31 3.15
CA ASP A 342 5.52 14.50 3.10
C ASP A 342 6.15 15.65 3.90
N ALA A 343 6.61 15.40 5.13
CA ALA A 343 7.32 16.40 5.96
C ALA A 343 8.59 16.93 5.30
N ALA A 344 9.39 16.06 4.69
CA ALA A 344 10.61 16.47 3.99
C ALA A 344 10.29 17.36 2.77
N GLY A 345 9.24 17.06 2.02
CA GLY A 345 8.78 17.88 0.89
C GLY A 345 8.30 19.27 1.31
N GLU A 346 7.51 19.37 2.38
CA GLU A 346 7.05 20.64 2.94
C GLU A 346 8.22 21.49 3.48
N MET A 347 9.19 20.87 4.17
CA MET A 347 10.39 21.56 4.64
C MET A 347 11.26 22.06 3.48
N LEU A 348 11.36 21.29 2.40
CA LEU A 348 12.06 21.70 1.19
C LEU A 348 11.39 22.93 0.57
N CYS A 349 10.05 22.91 0.47
CA CYS A 349 9.27 24.04 -0.02
C CYS A 349 9.49 25.29 0.84
N LEU A 350 9.37 25.17 2.16
CA LEU A 350 9.57 26.29 3.10
C LEU A 350 10.99 26.86 3.01
N GLY A 351 12.00 25.99 3.02
CA GLY A 351 13.41 26.42 2.99
C GLY A 351 13.85 27.08 1.69
N LEU A 352 13.18 26.78 0.58
CA LEU A 352 13.51 27.27 -0.77
C LEU A 352 12.43 28.18 -1.37
N SER A 353 11.45 28.60 -0.60
CA SER A 353 10.34 29.47 -1.06
C SER A 353 10.85 30.75 -1.74
N ALA A 354 11.93 31.35 -1.23
CA ALA A 354 12.59 32.52 -1.82
C ALA A 354 13.39 32.22 -3.10
N TYR A 355 13.73 30.94 -3.36
CA TYR A 355 14.59 30.51 -4.47
C TYR A 355 13.85 29.54 -5.39
N HIS A 356 12.71 29.97 -5.93
CA HIS A 356 11.81 29.14 -6.72
C HIS A 356 12.48 28.30 -7.84
N PRO A 357 13.41 28.85 -8.67
CA PRO A 357 14.08 28.03 -9.70
C PRO A 357 14.91 26.88 -9.10
N VAL A 358 15.50 27.09 -7.91
CA VAL A 358 16.28 26.07 -7.19
C VAL A 358 15.33 24.99 -6.66
N LEU A 359 14.19 25.38 -6.09
CA LEU A 359 13.15 24.45 -5.64
C LEU A 359 12.67 23.53 -6.77
N VAL A 360 12.33 24.13 -7.93
CA VAL A 360 11.91 23.37 -9.12
C VAL A 360 13.02 22.43 -9.60
N GLY A 361 14.27 22.90 -9.62
CA GLY A 361 15.42 22.09 -10.01
C GLY A 361 15.61 20.87 -9.09
N ILE A 362 15.56 21.07 -7.77
CA ILE A 362 15.69 19.99 -6.79
C ILE A 362 14.51 19.03 -6.87
N ALA A 363 13.27 19.54 -6.95
CA ALA A 363 12.08 18.71 -7.09
C ALA A 363 12.14 17.86 -8.38
N THR A 364 12.63 18.44 -9.49
CA THR A 364 12.84 17.72 -10.76
C THR A 364 13.86 16.60 -10.61
N LEU A 365 15.00 16.88 -9.96
CA LEU A 365 16.01 15.85 -9.69
C LEU A 365 15.45 14.71 -8.83
N LEU A 366 14.73 15.04 -7.75
CA LEU A 366 14.07 14.05 -6.89
C LEU A 366 13.04 13.23 -7.66
N PHE A 367 12.26 13.87 -8.55
CA PHE A 367 11.32 13.16 -9.41
C PHE A 367 12.01 12.18 -10.35
N ILE A 368 13.10 12.58 -11.00
CA ILE A 368 13.89 11.70 -11.89
C ILE A 368 14.39 10.50 -11.09
N ILE A 369 14.99 10.73 -9.91
CA ILE A 369 15.49 9.66 -9.04
C ILE A 369 14.32 8.75 -8.62
N ALA A 370 13.18 9.32 -8.22
CA ALA A 370 11.99 8.58 -7.84
C ALA A 370 11.48 7.67 -8.96
N MET A 371 11.45 8.18 -10.20
CA MET A 371 11.05 7.40 -11.37
C MET A 371 12.06 6.29 -11.70
N LEU A 372 13.37 6.56 -11.61
CA LEU A 372 14.39 5.53 -11.83
C LEU A 372 14.27 4.38 -10.83
N VAL A 373 14.08 4.70 -9.54
CA VAL A 373 13.88 3.68 -8.49
C VAL A 373 12.56 2.95 -8.70
N PHE A 374 11.49 3.66 -9.06
CA PHE A 374 10.18 3.06 -9.35
C PHE A 374 10.26 2.08 -10.54
N PHE A 375 10.85 2.49 -11.66
CA PHE A 375 11.00 1.62 -12.83
C PHE A 375 11.93 0.42 -12.59
N ARG A 376 12.86 0.54 -11.65
CA ARG A 376 13.67 -0.60 -11.20
C ARG A 376 12.85 -1.59 -10.36
N LEU A 377 11.96 -1.08 -9.53
CA LEU A 377 11.11 -1.87 -8.65
C LEU A 377 9.89 -2.46 -9.36
N TYR A 378 9.33 -1.75 -10.33
CA TYR A 378 8.08 -2.11 -11.02
C TYR A 378 8.11 -3.51 -11.66
N PRO A 379 9.16 -3.90 -12.42
CA PRO A 379 9.24 -5.25 -12.97
C PRO A 379 9.27 -6.33 -11.88
N VAL A 380 10.00 -6.07 -10.81
CA VAL A 380 10.15 -6.98 -9.68
C VAL A 380 8.81 -7.31 -9.02
N LEU A 381 7.96 -6.30 -8.82
CA LEU A 381 6.69 -6.45 -8.12
C LEU A 381 5.55 -6.89 -9.05
N TYR A 382 5.55 -6.42 -10.28
CA TYR A 382 4.33 -6.45 -11.10
C TYR A 382 4.45 -7.19 -12.42
N LEU A 383 5.65 -7.44 -12.96
CA LEU A 383 5.78 -8.26 -14.16
C LEU A 383 5.86 -9.74 -13.76
N PRO A 384 5.22 -10.64 -14.53
CA PRO A 384 5.38 -12.05 -14.28
C PRO A 384 6.89 -12.36 -14.35
N VAL A 385 7.39 -13.10 -13.36
CA VAL A 385 8.72 -13.68 -13.45
C VAL A 385 8.72 -14.43 -14.79
N PRO A 386 9.60 -14.10 -15.75
CA PRO A 386 9.72 -14.93 -16.92
C PRO A 386 9.95 -16.33 -16.38
N ASN A 387 9.05 -17.25 -16.70
CA ASN A 387 9.28 -18.65 -16.46
C ASN A 387 10.68 -18.87 -17.02
N LYS A 388 11.69 -19.06 -16.16
CA LYS A 388 12.93 -19.66 -16.62
C LYS A 388 12.42 -20.93 -17.24
N GLN A 389 12.29 -20.96 -18.58
CA GLN A 389 12.10 -22.22 -19.26
C GLN A 389 13.23 -23.06 -18.69
N LYS A 390 12.84 -24.01 -17.80
CA LYS A 390 13.81 -24.99 -17.30
C LYS A 390 14.56 -25.40 -18.53
N SER A 391 15.86 -25.29 -18.54
CA SER A 391 16.63 -25.67 -19.74
C SER A 391 16.17 -27.09 -20.11
N GLU A 392 16.13 -27.41 -21.36
CA GLU A 392 15.74 -28.78 -21.78
C GLU A 392 16.50 -29.83 -20.97
N GLN A 393 17.72 -29.51 -20.57
CA GLN A 393 18.55 -30.34 -19.71
C GLN A 393 18.02 -30.41 -18.26
N GLU A 394 17.57 -29.31 -17.66
CA GLU A 394 16.98 -29.30 -16.29
C GLU A 394 15.66 -30.08 -16.23
N ILE A 395 14.87 -30.01 -17.30
CA ILE A 395 13.61 -30.78 -17.43
C ILE A 395 13.96 -32.28 -17.57
N PHE A 396 14.94 -32.58 -18.39
CA PHE A 396 15.41 -33.95 -18.62
C PHE A 396 15.94 -34.56 -17.31
N ASP A 397 16.78 -33.84 -16.59
CA ASP A 397 17.36 -34.30 -15.34
C ASP A 397 16.28 -34.47 -14.27
N HIS A 398 15.37 -33.51 -14.11
CA HIS A 398 14.23 -33.61 -13.18
C HIS A 398 13.34 -34.81 -13.50
N PHE A 399 12.96 -35.02 -14.76
CA PHE A 399 12.17 -36.18 -15.17
C PHE A 399 12.90 -37.50 -14.88
N SER A 400 14.18 -37.54 -15.18
CA SER A 400 15.02 -38.72 -14.98
C SER A 400 15.17 -39.07 -13.49
N ASP A 401 15.31 -38.07 -12.62
CA ASP A 401 15.41 -38.24 -11.18
C ASP A 401 14.10 -38.66 -10.56
N THR A 402 12.98 -38.00 -10.96
CA THR A 402 11.63 -38.31 -10.48
C THR A 402 11.25 -39.76 -10.78
N HIS A 403 11.63 -40.29 -11.93
CA HIS A 403 11.31 -41.67 -12.33
C HIS A 403 12.45 -42.67 -12.02
N ASN A 404 13.48 -42.26 -11.29
CA ASN A 404 14.64 -43.10 -10.92
C ASN A 404 15.25 -43.83 -12.12
N LEU A 405 15.50 -43.09 -13.20
CA LEU A 405 16.08 -43.65 -14.42
C LEU A 405 17.59 -43.94 -14.23
N SER A 406 18.03 -45.13 -14.61
CA SER A 406 19.46 -45.46 -14.64
C SER A 406 20.21 -44.68 -15.75
N ALA A 407 21.53 -44.60 -15.68
CA ALA A 407 22.35 -43.90 -16.69
C ALA A 407 22.01 -44.36 -18.11
N ARG A 408 21.87 -45.68 -18.31
CA ARG A 408 21.53 -46.25 -19.63
C ARG A 408 20.11 -45.95 -20.08
N GLU A 409 19.16 -45.91 -19.16
CA GLU A 409 17.77 -45.51 -19.46
C GLU A 409 17.69 -44.03 -19.82
N ARG A 410 18.49 -43.18 -19.22
CA ARG A 410 18.61 -41.75 -19.58
C ARG A 410 19.14 -41.56 -20.98
N GLU A 411 20.21 -42.28 -21.36
CA GLU A 411 20.76 -42.26 -22.72
C GLU A 411 19.71 -42.70 -23.75
N VAL A 412 19.02 -43.82 -23.47
CA VAL A 412 17.96 -44.32 -24.34
C VAL A 412 16.80 -43.32 -24.44
N LEU A 413 16.37 -42.70 -23.34
CA LEU A 413 15.33 -41.67 -23.35
C LEU A 413 15.71 -40.46 -24.21
N GLN A 414 16.96 -40.00 -24.12
CA GLN A 414 17.47 -38.89 -24.93
C GLN A 414 17.38 -39.17 -26.43
N PHE A 415 17.74 -40.40 -26.86
CA PHE A 415 17.58 -40.81 -28.26
C PHE A 415 16.13 -40.99 -28.68
N LEU A 416 15.26 -41.43 -27.77
CA LEU A 416 13.80 -41.51 -28.01
C LEU A 416 13.19 -40.14 -28.23
N LEU A 417 13.59 -39.14 -27.45
CA LEU A 417 13.17 -37.74 -27.61
C LEU A 417 13.62 -37.17 -28.96
N ASN A 418 14.81 -37.58 -29.45
CA ASN A 418 15.32 -37.25 -30.76
C ASN A 418 14.69 -38.11 -31.90
N LYS A 419 13.61 -38.84 -31.60
CA LYS A 419 12.83 -39.65 -32.57
C LYS A 419 13.62 -40.79 -33.24
N LYS A 420 14.77 -41.21 -32.70
CA LYS A 420 15.60 -42.30 -33.29
C LYS A 420 14.91 -43.65 -33.15
N THR A 421 15.05 -44.49 -34.14
CA THR A 421 14.55 -45.88 -34.12
C THR A 421 15.40 -46.76 -33.21
N ASN A 422 14.89 -47.94 -32.84
CA ASN A 422 15.65 -48.87 -32.00
C ASN A 422 16.97 -49.30 -32.63
N GLN A 423 17.01 -49.45 -33.93
CA GLN A 423 18.19 -49.85 -34.68
C GLN A 423 19.25 -48.72 -34.63
N GLU A 424 18.85 -47.45 -34.85
CA GLU A 424 19.75 -46.29 -34.72
C GLU A 424 20.28 -46.13 -33.30
N ILE A 425 19.45 -46.39 -32.29
CA ILE A 425 19.86 -46.33 -30.86
C ILE A 425 20.87 -47.46 -30.58
N ALA A 426 20.65 -48.65 -31.14
CA ALA A 426 21.55 -49.78 -30.96
C ALA A 426 22.94 -49.51 -31.57
N GLU A 427 22.97 -48.91 -32.76
CA GLU A 427 24.20 -48.49 -33.44
C GLU A 427 24.96 -47.40 -32.64
N GLU A 428 24.27 -46.34 -32.20
CA GLU A 428 24.86 -45.24 -31.43
C GLU A 428 25.42 -45.67 -30.08
N LEU A 429 24.71 -46.57 -29.37
CA LEU A 429 25.12 -47.06 -28.06
C LEU A 429 26.02 -48.30 -28.13
N CYS A 430 26.33 -48.81 -29.33
CA CYS A 430 27.08 -50.03 -29.57
C CYS A 430 26.54 -51.25 -28.80
N ILE A 431 25.21 -51.46 -28.82
CA ILE A 431 24.49 -52.56 -28.15
C ILE A 431 23.55 -53.27 -29.12
N SER A 432 22.99 -54.43 -28.74
CA SER A 432 22.03 -55.12 -29.56
C SER A 432 20.64 -54.47 -29.56
N ASP A 433 19.85 -54.59 -30.65
CA ASP A 433 18.45 -54.14 -30.72
C ASP A 433 17.61 -54.75 -29.58
N GLY A 434 17.90 -56.02 -29.21
CA GLY A 434 17.26 -56.67 -28.05
C GLY A 434 17.55 -55.94 -26.72
N THR A 435 18.78 -55.43 -26.54
CA THR A 435 19.18 -54.66 -25.35
C THR A 435 18.48 -53.29 -25.31
N VAL A 436 18.33 -52.62 -26.45
CA VAL A 436 17.56 -51.35 -26.56
C VAL A 436 16.09 -51.60 -26.16
N LYS A 437 15.46 -52.64 -26.70
CA LYS A 437 14.08 -53.02 -26.36
C LYS A 437 13.93 -53.31 -24.85
N TYR A 438 14.92 -53.92 -24.23
CA TYR A 438 14.92 -54.15 -22.77
C TYR A 438 14.97 -52.82 -21.98
N HIS A 439 15.83 -51.88 -22.35
CA HIS A 439 15.89 -50.56 -21.69
C HIS A 439 14.60 -49.74 -21.90
N ILE A 440 14.03 -49.77 -23.11
CA ILE A 440 12.75 -49.14 -23.40
C ILE A 440 11.62 -49.76 -22.53
N HIS A 441 11.58 -51.09 -22.40
CA HIS A 441 10.61 -51.76 -21.54
C HIS A 441 10.72 -51.32 -20.09
N ASN A 442 11.92 -51.22 -19.54
CA ASN A 442 12.16 -50.74 -18.18
C ASN A 442 11.78 -49.27 -18.02
N LEU A 443 12.08 -48.45 -19.01
CA LEU A 443 11.69 -47.02 -19.03
C LEU A 443 10.16 -46.86 -18.98
N LEU A 444 9.43 -47.60 -19.83
CA LEU A 444 7.96 -47.60 -19.84
C LEU A 444 7.38 -48.08 -18.50
N LYS A 445 7.99 -49.11 -17.90
CA LYS A 445 7.57 -49.59 -16.57
C LYS A 445 7.78 -48.58 -15.49
N LYS A 446 8.93 -47.89 -15.43
CA LYS A 446 9.25 -46.86 -14.42
C LYS A 446 8.40 -45.62 -14.56
N THR A 447 8.06 -45.24 -15.79
CA THR A 447 7.22 -44.07 -16.07
C THR A 447 5.72 -44.38 -16.08
N ASN A 448 5.35 -45.67 -15.89
CA ASN A 448 3.99 -46.18 -15.97
C ASN A 448 3.31 -45.85 -17.32
N CYS A 449 4.06 -45.83 -18.39
CA CYS A 449 3.56 -45.54 -19.74
C CYS A 449 3.33 -46.85 -20.52
N PRO A 450 2.19 -47.00 -21.20
CA PRO A 450 1.85 -48.25 -21.91
C PRO A 450 2.65 -48.44 -23.19
N ASN A 451 3.15 -47.37 -23.79
CA ASN A 451 3.94 -47.43 -25.04
C ASN A 451 4.81 -46.17 -25.26
N ARG A 452 5.70 -46.23 -26.23
CA ARG A 452 6.63 -45.15 -26.60
C ARG A 452 5.92 -43.82 -26.90
N MET A 453 4.80 -43.84 -27.62
CA MET A 453 4.07 -42.58 -27.95
C MET A 453 3.52 -41.90 -26.71
N LYS A 454 3.02 -42.69 -25.75
CA LYS A 454 2.51 -42.17 -24.49
C LYS A 454 3.63 -41.62 -23.60
N LEU A 455 4.82 -42.27 -23.61
CA LEU A 455 6.01 -41.76 -22.90
C LEU A 455 6.42 -40.38 -23.44
N LEU A 456 6.51 -40.25 -24.78
CA LEU A 456 6.88 -38.98 -25.40
C LEU A 456 5.86 -37.88 -25.14
N SER A 457 4.54 -38.19 -25.16
CA SER A 457 3.49 -37.24 -24.82
C SER A 457 3.49 -36.91 -23.34
N PHE A 458 3.83 -37.79 -22.43
CA PHE A 458 3.95 -37.57 -21.00
C PHE A 458 5.13 -36.64 -20.69
N TYR A 459 6.29 -36.87 -21.28
CA TYR A 459 7.45 -35.99 -21.17
C TYR A 459 7.13 -34.58 -21.71
N ALA A 460 6.46 -34.46 -22.85
CA ALA A 460 6.07 -33.17 -23.40
C ALA A 460 5.02 -32.41 -22.52
N ALA A 461 4.16 -33.12 -21.79
CA ALA A 461 3.24 -32.52 -20.86
C ALA A 461 3.97 -31.95 -19.61
N GLU A 462 5.01 -32.67 -19.14
CA GLU A 462 5.83 -32.22 -18.00
C GLU A 462 6.75 -31.05 -18.39
N GLN A 463 7.13 -30.94 -19.66
CA GLN A 463 7.87 -29.80 -20.22
C GLN A 463 7.03 -28.50 -20.21
N ASN A 464 5.70 -28.62 -20.26
CA ASN A 464 4.76 -27.50 -20.30
C ASN A 464 4.14 -27.17 -18.91
N SER A 465 4.50 -27.90 -17.86
CA SER A 465 4.03 -27.70 -16.49
C SER A 465 5.08 -27.00 -15.63
#